data_099a28a64c5df651c59aca924c6382e7
#
_entry.id   099a28a64c5df651c59aca924c6382e7
#
_cell.length_a   1.000
_cell.length_b   1.000
_cell.length_c   1.000
_cell.angle_alpha   90.00
_cell.angle_beta   90.00
_cell.angle_gamma   90.00
#
_symmetry.space_group_name_H-M   'P 1'
#
loop_
_entity.id
_entity.type
_entity.pdbx_description
1 polymer ?
#
loop_
_entity_poly.entity_id
_entity_poly.type
_entity_poly.pdbx_seq_one_letter_code
_entity_poly.pdbx_strand_id
1 'polypeptide(L)'
;MNLFGLLDQAANRFGDRGAVFCGERQLHTWAQLRERALRIAATLGTPGTRIAVASENRPEIVELMFAAWAAECVVVPINYKLHPREMVQILDDAGVAHVFASPKIGAELSSVTEVPGETFDSEAYSARVTGTPVDRPRTTDPATLAWLFYTSGTTGRSKGAMLTHRNLMAMTVSHLADFDSPDHNCSLVHGAPMSHGSGLYIPPYVLRGARQVIPASAAFEPDEFLDLCEHHPGCSAFLAPTMVQRLVQTERSRPENLRTIVYGGGPMYVDSLKKAMTAFGPIFVQLYGQGEAPMTITGLRRADHVDADDAVLGSVGYARSGVDVAVWGDDDLPAPVGEIGEIVCRGDVVMTGYWNNADATRKTLQDGWLRTGDMGSFDERGYLTLRDRSKDVVISGGSNIYPREVEEILLEHPGVDEAGVVGTPDEEWGEVVVAFIVGSASPAELDAHLLERIARFKRPKRYEYIDELPKNSYGKVLKRDLRERLSQ
;
A
#
# COMPACT_ATOMS: atom_id res chain seq x y z
N MET A 1 11.01 -20.75 9.02
CA MET A 1 11.09 -20.50 7.55
C MET A 1 11.59 -19.08 7.37
N ASN A 2 12.70 -18.90 6.64
CA ASN A 2 13.28 -17.57 6.37
C ASN A 2 12.84 -17.11 4.98
N LEU A 3 12.40 -15.85 4.82
CA LEU A 3 12.02 -15.28 3.52
C LEU A 3 13.17 -15.25 2.49
N PHE A 4 14.41 -15.25 2.94
CA PHE A 4 15.56 -15.41 2.05
C PHE A 4 15.45 -16.69 1.19
N GLY A 5 14.80 -17.74 1.71
CA GLY A 5 14.56 -18.99 0.96
C GLY A 5 13.82 -18.79 -0.37
N LEU A 6 13.08 -17.69 -0.54
CA LEU A 6 12.43 -17.34 -1.81
C LEU A 6 13.48 -16.98 -2.88
N LEU A 7 14.45 -16.15 -2.50
CA LEU A 7 15.57 -15.81 -3.39
C LEU A 7 16.48 -17.01 -3.65
N ASP A 8 16.74 -17.82 -2.62
CA ASP A 8 17.53 -19.05 -2.76
C ASP A 8 16.91 -20.01 -3.77
N GLN A 9 15.60 -20.22 -3.71
CA GLN A 9 14.87 -21.03 -4.69
C GLN A 9 14.92 -20.42 -6.10
N ALA A 10 14.73 -19.10 -6.24
CA ALA A 10 14.80 -18.42 -7.53
C ALA A 10 16.22 -18.56 -8.15
N ALA A 11 17.27 -18.34 -7.36
CA ALA A 11 18.65 -18.49 -7.80
C ALA A 11 19.00 -19.92 -8.22
N ASN A 12 18.53 -20.93 -7.47
CA ASN A 12 18.76 -22.33 -7.81
C ASN A 12 18.03 -22.78 -9.08
N ARG A 13 16.85 -22.22 -9.37
CA ARG A 13 16.03 -22.59 -10.53
C ARG A 13 16.31 -21.77 -11.78
N PHE A 14 16.69 -20.50 -11.62
CA PHE A 14 16.77 -19.51 -12.69
C PHE A 14 18.10 -18.71 -12.67
N GLY A 15 19.16 -19.24 -12.09
CA GLY A 15 20.39 -18.55 -11.72
C GLY A 15 20.94 -17.56 -12.76
N ASP A 16 21.02 -17.96 -14.03
CA ASP A 16 21.58 -17.16 -15.12
C ASP A 16 20.60 -16.15 -15.74
N ARG A 17 19.31 -16.20 -15.35
CA ARG A 17 18.30 -15.28 -15.88
C ARG A 17 18.36 -13.93 -15.16
N GLY A 18 17.99 -12.86 -15.88
CA GLY A 18 17.93 -11.52 -15.32
C GLY A 18 16.92 -11.44 -14.17
N ALA A 19 17.36 -10.93 -13.02
CA ALA A 19 16.57 -10.78 -11.80
C ALA A 19 16.17 -9.32 -11.56
N VAL A 20 17.13 -8.40 -11.65
CA VAL A 20 16.93 -6.96 -11.31
C VAL A 20 17.33 -6.11 -12.50
N PHE A 21 16.47 -5.17 -12.83
CA PHE A 21 16.62 -4.22 -13.93
C PHE A 21 16.43 -2.79 -13.43
N CYS A 22 17.19 -1.86 -14.00
CA CYS A 22 16.95 -0.42 -13.88
C CYS A 22 16.63 0.12 -15.28
N GLY A 23 15.40 0.57 -15.47
CA GLY A 23 14.89 0.78 -16.80
C GLY A 23 14.93 -0.53 -17.60
N GLU A 24 15.48 -0.48 -18.79
CA GLU A 24 15.65 -1.65 -19.68
C GLU A 24 16.92 -2.44 -19.34
N ARG A 25 17.86 -1.83 -18.61
CA ARG A 25 19.19 -2.41 -18.36
C ARG A 25 19.15 -3.46 -17.26
N GLN A 26 19.55 -4.69 -17.59
CA GLN A 26 19.80 -5.74 -16.59
C GLN A 26 20.98 -5.36 -15.70
N LEU A 27 20.80 -5.42 -14.39
CA LEU A 27 21.84 -5.20 -13.40
C LEU A 27 22.39 -6.51 -12.85
N HIS A 28 21.50 -7.44 -12.48
CA HIS A 28 21.86 -8.69 -11.83
C HIS A 28 21.04 -9.86 -12.37
N THR A 29 21.69 -11.02 -12.43
CA THR A 29 20.99 -12.31 -12.53
C THR A 29 20.52 -12.76 -11.14
N TRP A 30 19.71 -13.82 -11.08
CA TRP A 30 19.26 -14.39 -9.80
C TRP A 30 20.42 -14.90 -8.95
N ALA A 31 21.42 -15.54 -9.57
CA ALA A 31 22.62 -15.99 -8.88
C ALA A 31 23.43 -14.83 -8.31
N GLN A 32 23.61 -13.76 -9.09
CA GLN A 32 24.31 -12.55 -8.65
C GLN A 32 23.56 -11.83 -7.52
N LEU A 33 22.23 -11.69 -7.62
CA LEU A 33 21.42 -11.07 -6.57
C LEU A 33 21.54 -11.85 -5.25
N ARG A 34 21.47 -13.18 -5.31
CA ARG A 34 21.66 -14.06 -4.15
C ARG A 34 23.05 -13.86 -3.51
N GLU A 35 24.08 -13.88 -4.30
CA GLU A 35 25.45 -13.70 -3.82
C GLU A 35 25.67 -12.35 -3.17
N ARG A 36 25.20 -11.25 -3.79
CA ARG A 36 25.25 -9.91 -3.24
C ARG A 36 24.50 -9.81 -1.91
N ALA A 37 23.29 -10.36 -1.83
CA ALA A 37 22.53 -10.38 -0.59
C ALA A 37 23.25 -11.13 0.55
N LEU A 38 23.93 -12.27 0.26
CA LEU A 38 24.73 -13.00 1.25
C LEU A 38 25.99 -12.24 1.68
N ARG A 39 26.61 -11.48 0.78
CA ARG A 39 27.77 -10.61 1.08
C ARG A 39 27.36 -9.46 2.02
N ILE A 40 26.26 -8.78 1.72
CA ILE A 40 25.68 -7.74 2.58
C ILE A 40 25.30 -8.33 3.94
N ALA A 41 24.63 -9.49 3.97
CA ALA A 41 24.21 -10.17 5.20
C ALA A 41 25.36 -10.41 6.19
N ALA A 42 26.56 -10.68 5.67
CA ALA A 42 27.77 -10.87 6.50
C ALA A 42 28.14 -9.64 7.36
N THR A 43 27.61 -8.48 7.02
CA THR A 43 27.98 -7.16 7.60
C THR A 43 26.87 -6.48 8.38
N LEU A 44 25.65 -7.05 8.42
CA LEU A 44 24.46 -6.36 9.00
C LEU A 44 24.33 -6.49 10.52
N GLY A 45 25.18 -7.27 11.16
CA GLY A 45 25.20 -7.40 12.63
C GLY A 45 24.53 -8.68 13.14
N THR A 46 23.99 -8.61 14.36
CA THR A 46 23.38 -9.76 15.05
C THR A 46 21.90 -9.92 14.74
N PRO A 47 21.32 -11.12 14.95
CA PRO A 47 19.88 -11.34 14.84
C PRO A 47 19.05 -10.30 15.57
N GLY A 48 17.94 -9.87 14.97
CA GLY A 48 17.05 -8.85 15.53
C GLY A 48 17.53 -7.40 15.34
N THR A 49 18.72 -7.17 14.77
CA THR A 49 19.16 -5.81 14.41
C THR A 49 18.18 -5.19 13.41
N ARG A 50 17.73 -3.96 13.69
CA ARG A 50 16.85 -3.20 12.80
C ARG A 50 17.70 -2.33 11.88
N ILE A 51 17.49 -2.50 10.59
CA ILE A 51 18.13 -1.70 9.53
C ILE A 51 17.07 -0.90 8.79
N ALA A 52 17.30 0.39 8.61
CA ALA A 52 16.40 1.23 7.84
C ALA A 52 16.84 1.34 6.38
N VAL A 53 15.84 1.49 5.49
CA VAL A 53 16.04 1.79 4.08
C VAL A 53 15.23 3.03 3.76
N ALA A 54 15.91 4.15 3.51
CA ALA A 54 15.30 5.46 3.21
C ALA A 54 15.71 5.92 1.81
N SER A 55 14.87 5.65 0.82
CA SER A 55 15.21 5.90 -0.59
C SER A 55 13.99 5.96 -1.49
N GLU A 56 14.11 6.64 -2.59
CA GLU A 56 13.30 6.46 -3.79
C GLU A 56 13.39 5.00 -4.26
N ASN A 57 12.60 4.61 -5.27
CA ASN A 57 12.68 3.25 -5.80
C ASN A 57 14.06 2.98 -6.40
N ARG A 58 14.76 1.96 -5.84
CA ARG A 58 16.12 1.59 -6.26
C ARG A 58 16.34 0.07 -6.25
N PRO A 59 17.18 -0.43 -7.15
CA PRO A 59 17.57 -1.86 -7.19
C PRO A 59 18.11 -2.40 -5.87
N GLU A 60 18.87 -1.57 -5.13
CA GLU A 60 19.53 -1.91 -3.87
C GLU A 60 18.53 -2.28 -2.76
N ILE A 61 17.28 -1.80 -2.86
CA ILE A 61 16.22 -2.15 -1.90
C ILE A 61 15.95 -3.65 -1.93
N VAL A 62 15.91 -4.26 -3.13
CA VAL A 62 15.67 -5.70 -3.28
C VAL A 62 16.78 -6.50 -2.61
N GLU A 63 18.06 -6.17 -2.86
CA GLU A 63 19.17 -6.90 -2.27
C GLU A 63 19.27 -6.72 -0.76
N LEU A 64 18.99 -5.51 -0.24
CA LEU A 64 18.99 -5.23 1.19
C LEU A 64 17.89 -5.98 1.95
N MET A 65 16.69 -6.05 1.40
CA MET A 65 15.60 -6.81 2.01
C MET A 65 15.98 -8.27 2.21
N PHE A 66 16.48 -8.91 1.16
CA PHE A 66 16.92 -10.30 1.25
C PHE A 66 18.17 -10.48 2.10
N ALA A 67 19.11 -9.53 2.07
CA ALA A 67 20.29 -9.55 2.95
C ALA A 67 19.90 -9.48 4.43
N ALA A 68 18.96 -8.59 4.78
CA ALA A 68 18.44 -8.48 6.12
C ALA A 68 17.81 -9.80 6.58
N TRP A 69 16.96 -10.40 5.77
CA TRP A 69 16.34 -11.69 6.10
C TRP A 69 17.35 -12.83 6.19
N ALA A 70 18.40 -12.85 5.34
CA ALA A 70 19.49 -13.83 5.45
C ALA A 70 20.24 -13.73 6.79
N ALA A 71 20.41 -12.49 7.29
CA ALA A 71 21.09 -12.21 8.56
C ALA A 71 20.16 -12.31 9.79
N GLU A 72 18.86 -12.59 9.60
CA GLU A 72 17.82 -12.51 10.65
C GLU A 72 17.71 -11.10 11.27
N CYS A 73 17.93 -10.08 10.43
CA CYS A 73 17.71 -8.69 10.75
C CYS A 73 16.30 -8.25 10.33
N VAL A 74 15.84 -7.13 10.89
CA VAL A 74 14.52 -6.54 10.64
C VAL A 74 14.65 -5.37 9.68
N VAL A 75 13.91 -5.39 8.59
CA VAL A 75 13.85 -4.26 7.65
C VAL A 75 12.88 -3.21 8.16
N VAL A 76 13.30 -1.94 8.13
CA VAL A 76 12.49 -0.76 8.46
C VAL A 76 12.49 0.16 7.24
N PRO A 77 11.63 -0.09 6.24
CA PRO A 77 11.56 0.78 5.09
C PRO A 77 10.90 2.11 5.48
N ILE A 78 11.51 3.21 5.06
CA ILE A 78 11.06 4.56 5.36
C ILE A 78 10.60 5.22 4.06
N ASN A 79 9.45 5.84 4.11
CA ASN A 79 8.97 6.63 3.00
C ASN A 79 9.87 7.87 2.80
N TYR A 80 10.56 7.92 1.69
CA TYR A 80 11.51 9.00 1.34
C TYR A 80 10.87 10.39 1.20
N LYS A 81 9.53 10.45 1.09
CA LYS A 81 8.78 11.70 1.00
C LYS A 81 8.43 12.32 2.36
N LEU A 82 8.72 11.62 3.45
CA LEU A 82 8.55 12.16 4.80
C LEU A 82 9.57 13.30 5.04
N HIS A 83 9.19 14.24 5.88
CA HIS A 83 10.15 15.25 6.35
C HIS A 83 11.28 14.54 7.15
N PRO A 84 12.56 14.97 7.06
CA PRO A 84 13.66 14.32 7.79
C PRO A 84 13.42 14.13 9.28
N ARG A 85 12.75 15.07 9.96
CA ARG A 85 12.37 14.92 11.38
C ARG A 85 11.37 13.79 11.65
N GLU A 86 10.47 13.52 10.71
CA GLU A 86 9.54 12.39 10.83
C GLU A 86 10.27 11.06 10.60
N MET A 87 11.24 11.05 9.67
CA MET A 87 12.12 9.89 9.47
C MET A 87 12.91 9.59 10.75
N VAL A 88 13.50 10.60 11.40
CA VAL A 88 14.22 10.45 12.67
C VAL A 88 13.33 9.87 13.77
N GLN A 89 12.07 10.29 13.89
CA GLN A 89 11.13 9.71 14.86
C GLN A 89 10.94 8.21 14.63
N ILE A 90 10.90 7.76 13.35
CA ILE A 90 10.82 6.33 13.03
C ILE A 90 12.12 5.62 13.38
N LEU A 91 13.27 6.20 13.08
CA LEU A 91 14.58 5.63 13.39
C LEU A 91 14.74 5.41 14.91
N ASP A 92 14.36 6.42 15.70
CA ASP A 92 14.45 6.39 17.16
C ASP A 92 13.46 5.37 17.77
N ASP A 93 12.19 5.41 17.35
CA ASP A 93 11.15 4.48 17.84
C ASP A 93 11.50 3.03 17.51
N ALA A 94 11.95 2.76 16.28
CA ALA A 94 12.40 1.44 15.88
C ALA A 94 13.72 1.02 16.53
N GLY A 95 14.51 1.95 17.08
CA GLY A 95 15.87 1.71 17.54
C GLY A 95 16.75 1.16 16.42
N VAL A 96 16.77 1.87 15.29
CA VAL A 96 17.53 1.50 14.10
C VAL A 96 19.02 1.57 14.37
N ALA A 97 19.75 0.52 14.03
CA ALA A 97 21.20 0.45 14.21
C ALA A 97 21.99 1.03 13.02
N HIS A 98 21.40 1.00 11.82
CA HIS A 98 22.04 1.47 10.60
C HIS A 98 21.02 1.89 9.55
N VAL A 99 21.28 2.98 8.82
CA VAL A 99 20.44 3.49 7.73
C VAL A 99 21.14 3.32 6.39
N PHE A 100 20.45 2.70 5.43
CA PHE A 100 20.84 2.69 4.01
C PHE A 100 19.97 3.69 3.26
N ALA A 101 20.58 4.61 2.53
CA ALA A 101 19.84 5.69 1.89
C ALA A 101 20.32 6.01 0.46
N SER A 102 19.44 6.60 -0.33
CA SER A 102 19.87 7.29 -1.53
C SER A 102 20.73 8.51 -1.18
N PRO A 103 21.61 8.99 -2.09
CA PRO A 103 22.54 10.08 -1.77
C PRO A 103 21.87 11.32 -1.21
N LYS A 104 20.76 11.73 -1.81
CA LYS A 104 20.00 12.89 -1.37
C LYS A 104 19.45 12.74 0.05
N ILE A 105 18.74 11.63 0.28
CA ILE A 105 18.12 11.35 1.59
C ILE A 105 19.19 11.12 2.67
N GLY A 106 20.30 10.45 2.32
CA GLY A 106 21.44 10.27 3.23
C GLY A 106 22.06 11.60 3.68
N ALA A 107 22.21 12.57 2.76
CA ALA A 107 22.70 13.90 3.11
C ALA A 107 21.74 14.67 4.02
N GLU A 108 20.42 14.58 3.78
CA GLU A 108 19.40 15.18 4.63
C GLU A 108 19.37 14.56 6.03
N LEU A 109 19.43 13.22 6.14
CA LEU A 109 19.42 12.52 7.41
C LEU A 109 20.67 12.74 8.23
N SER A 110 21.85 12.77 7.62
CA SER A 110 23.12 12.98 8.33
C SER A 110 23.20 14.33 9.07
N SER A 111 22.36 15.28 8.69
CA SER A 111 22.28 16.60 9.37
C SER A 111 21.36 16.60 10.61
N VAL A 112 20.55 15.55 10.81
CA VAL A 112 19.48 15.55 11.83
C VAL A 112 19.46 14.30 12.72
N THR A 113 20.32 13.30 12.47
CA THR A 113 20.42 12.07 13.29
C THR A 113 21.87 11.63 13.47
N GLU A 114 22.14 11.00 14.62
CA GLU A 114 23.42 10.33 14.92
C GLU A 114 23.40 8.83 14.53
N VAL A 115 22.29 8.31 14.03
CA VAL A 115 22.21 6.90 13.60
C VAL A 115 23.19 6.68 12.45
N PRO A 116 24.11 5.70 12.54
CA PRO A 116 25.07 5.42 11.48
C PRO A 116 24.36 5.16 10.16
N GLY A 117 24.81 5.80 9.08
CA GLY A 117 24.21 5.65 7.77
C GLY A 117 25.23 5.60 6.65
N GLU A 118 24.86 4.97 5.56
CA GLU A 118 25.64 4.97 4.32
C GLU A 118 24.73 5.10 3.10
N THR A 119 25.26 5.71 2.05
CA THR A 119 24.53 5.84 0.79
C THR A 119 24.90 4.70 -0.16
N PHE A 120 23.97 4.35 -1.06
CA PHE A 120 24.13 3.24 -2.00
C PHE A 120 25.29 3.40 -2.99
N ASP A 121 25.73 4.63 -3.24
CA ASP A 121 26.87 4.95 -4.11
C ASP A 121 28.19 5.16 -3.35
N SER A 122 28.21 4.91 -2.02
CA SER A 122 29.40 5.03 -1.19
C SER A 122 30.40 3.87 -1.40
N GLU A 123 31.67 4.14 -1.09
CA GLU A 123 32.69 3.10 -1.02
C GLU A 123 32.35 2.04 0.05
N ALA A 124 31.72 2.45 1.16
CA ALA A 124 31.28 1.56 2.22
C ALA A 124 30.27 0.54 1.69
N TYR A 125 29.24 0.97 0.96
CA TYR A 125 28.27 0.07 0.35
C TYR A 125 28.94 -0.83 -0.71
N SER A 126 29.81 -0.28 -1.53
CA SER A 126 30.58 -1.05 -2.51
C SER A 126 31.42 -2.16 -1.86
N ALA A 127 32.03 -1.88 -0.71
CA ALA A 127 32.77 -2.87 0.05
C ALA A 127 31.87 -4.01 0.58
N ARG A 128 30.63 -3.72 1.00
CA ARG A 128 29.68 -4.76 1.43
C ARG A 128 29.33 -5.73 0.30
N VAL A 129 29.01 -5.21 -0.88
CA VAL A 129 28.57 -6.02 -2.02
C VAL A 129 29.72 -6.80 -2.68
N THR A 130 30.97 -6.46 -2.38
CA THR A 130 32.18 -7.16 -2.86
C THR A 130 32.88 -8.00 -1.79
N GLY A 131 32.45 -7.90 -0.53
CA GLY A 131 33.02 -8.63 0.60
C GLY A 131 32.81 -10.14 0.54
N THR A 132 33.22 -10.84 1.58
CA THR A 132 33.04 -12.31 1.67
C THR A 132 31.59 -12.62 2.07
N PRO A 133 30.88 -13.47 1.32
CA PRO A 133 29.52 -13.85 1.68
C PRO A 133 29.49 -14.75 2.92
N VAL A 134 28.34 -14.78 3.63
CA VAL A 134 28.05 -15.87 4.56
C VAL A 134 27.81 -17.16 3.77
N ASP A 135 28.23 -18.30 4.30
CA ASP A 135 28.09 -19.60 3.62
C ASP A 135 26.62 -19.97 3.37
N ARG A 136 25.76 -19.60 4.32
CA ARG A 136 24.31 -19.87 4.28
C ARG A 136 23.53 -18.86 5.10
N PRO A 137 22.25 -18.63 4.74
CA PRO A 137 21.36 -17.79 5.54
C PRO A 137 21.12 -18.41 6.93
N ARG A 138 20.78 -17.61 7.91
CA ARG A 138 20.40 -18.10 9.24
C ARG A 138 19.11 -18.90 9.19
N THR A 139 19.05 -19.95 10.01
CA THR A 139 17.80 -20.67 10.26
C THR A 139 16.94 -19.83 11.18
N THR A 140 15.73 -19.49 10.74
CA THR A 140 14.87 -18.51 11.39
C THR A 140 13.52 -19.13 11.74
N ASP A 141 13.02 -18.87 12.94
CA ASP A 141 11.64 -19.20 13.31
C ASP A 141 10.67 -18.37 12.45
N PRO A 142 9.60 -18.96 11.90
CA PRO A 142 8.57 -18.20 11.17
C PRO A 142 7.96 -17.04 11.96
N ALA A 143 7.94 -17.11 13.28
CA ALA A 143 7.44 -16.05 14.16
C ALA A 143 8.45 -14.91 14.40
N THR A 144 9.70 -15.03 13.92
CA THR A 144 10.70 -13.96 14.02
C THR A 144 10.26 -12.75 13.20
N LEU A 145 10.47 -11.55 13.75
CA LEU A 145 10.19 -10.29 13.11
C LEU A 145 11.06 -10.12 11.84
N ALA A 146 10.42 -9.76 10.73
CA ALA A 146 11.09 -9.58 9.45
C ALA A 146 11.01 -8.15 8.92
N TRP A 147 9.96 -7.42 9.32
CA TRP A 147 9.68 -6.08 8.81
C TRP A 147 8.93 -5.28 9.87
N LEU A 148 9.33 -4.03 10.10
CA LEU A 148 8.53 -3.03 10.80
C LEU A 148 7.88 -2.10 9.76
N PHE A 149 6.57 -2.22 9.62
CA PHE A 149 5.81 -1.42 8.68
C PHE A 149 5.21 -0.21 9.40
N TYR A 150 5.79 0.97 9.17
CA TYR A 150 5.30 2.19 9.80
C TYR A 150 4.09 2.76 9.06
N THR A 151 2.97 2.86 9.78
CA THR A 151 1.72 3.47 9.29
C THR A 151 1.52 4.84 9.93
N SER A 152 0.90 5.77 9.20
CA SER A 152 0.51 7.07 9.76
C SER A 152 -0.58 6.86 10.80
N GLY A 153 -0.23 6.98 12.07
CA GLY A 153 -1.18 6.85 13.18
C GLY A 153 -2.24 7.97 13.17
N THR A 154 -3.43 7.63 13.67
CA THR A 154 -4.53 8.61 13.85
C THR A 154 -4.22 9.68 14.90
N THR A 155 -3.20 9.47 15.72
CA THR A 155 -2.74 10.34 16.82
C THR A 155 -1.55 11.23 16.45
N GLY A 156 -1.17 11.28 15.16
CA GLY A 156 -0.07 12.10 14.67
C GLY A 156 1.32 11.46 14.74
N ARG A 157 1.51 10.38 15.52
CA ARG A 157 2.76 9.60 15.52
C ARG A 157 2.58 8.31 14.73
N SER A 158 3.54 8.01 13.85
CA SER A 158 3.58 6.74 13.11
C SER A 158 3.74 5.56 14.09
N LYS A 159 3.13 4.42 13.74
CA LYS A 159 3.22 3.17 14.52
C LYS A 159 3.84 2.08 13.65
N GLY A 160 4.80 1.36 14.21
CA GLY A 160 5.45 0.24 13.52
C GLY A 160 4.65 -1.06 13.70
N ALA A 161 3.93 -1.50 12.67
CA ALA A 161 3.31 -2.83 12.65
C ALA A 161 4.39 -3.91 12.52
N MET A 162 4.37 -4.88 13.43
CA MET A 162 5.34 -5.98 13.49
C MET A 162 4.93 -7.12 12.57
N LEU A 163 5.62 -7.25 11.44
CA LEU A 163 5.40 -8.31 10.46
C LEU A 163 6.49 -9.37 10.55
N THR A 164 6.11 -10.59 10.82
CA THR A 164 6.99 -11.75 10.92
C THR A 164 7.24 -12.38 9.56
N HIS A 165 8.23 -13.29 9.48
CA HIS A 165 8.42 -14.12 8.30
C HIS A 165 7.15 -14.90 7.92
N ARG A 166 6.35 -15.34 8.90
CA ARG A 166 5.07 -16.01 8.67
C ARG A 166 4.05 -15.10 8.01
N ASN A 167 3.87 -13.88 8.53
CA ASN A 167 2.90 -12.94 7.98
C ASN A 167 3.18 -12.62 6.50
N LEU A 168 4.43 -12.31 6.17
CA LEU A 168 4.84 -12.01 4.80
C LEU A 168 4.78 -13.23 3.87
N MET A 169 5.01 -14.44 4.40
CA MET A 169 4.83 -15.66 3.62
C MET A 169 3.36 -15.95 3.36
N ALA A 170 2.47 -15.78 4.36
CA ALA A 170 1.04 -15.93 4.19
C ALA A 170 0.49 -14.95 3.14
N MET A 171 0.89 -13.68 3.20
CA MET A 171 0.61 -12.67 2.17
C MET A 171 1.09 -13.13 0.78
N THR A 172 2.33 -13.63 0.69
CA THR A 172 2.94 -14.13 -0.55
C THR A 172 2.10 -15.25 -1.17
N VAL A 173 1.73 -16.25 -0.38
CA VAL A 173 0.95 -17.40 -0.84
C VAL A 173 -0.47 -16.98 -1.23
N SER A 174 -1.13 -16.14 -0.43
CA SER A 174 -2.44 -15.60 -0.75
C SER A 174 -2.44 -14.82 -2.08
N HIS A 175 -1.40 -13.99 -2.34
CA HIS A 175 -1.27 -13.29 -3.62
C HIS A 175 -1.23 -14.28 -4.80
N LEU A 176 -0.42 -15.32 -4.70
CA LEU A 176 -0.27 -16.33 -5.76
C LEU A 176 -1.51 -17.21 -5.94
N ALA A 177 -2.29 -17.42 -4.88
CA ALA A 177 -3.52 -18.19 -4.93
C ALA A 177 -4.68 -17.42 -5.57
N ASP A 178 -4.83 -16.14 -5.23
CA ASP A 178 -6.06 -15.42 -5.54
C ASP A 178 -5.91 -14.43 -6.71
N PHE A 179 -4.76 -13.77 -6.85
CA PHE A 179 -4.64 -12.60 -7.72
C PHE A 179 -3.85 -12.83 -8.98
N ASP A 180 -2.62 -13.24 -8.84
CA ASP A 180 -1.71 -13.37 -9.96
C ASP A 180 -0.74 -14.53 -9.76
N SER A 181 -0.51 -15.30 -10.82
CA SER A 181 0.44 -16.39 -10.84
C SER A 181 1.52 -16.10 -11.88
N PRO A 182 2.47 -15.21 -11.59
CA PRO A 182 3.57 -14.93 -12.50
C PRO A 182 4.46 -16.17 -12.64
N ASP A 183 5.21 -16.22 -13.73
CA ASP A 183 6.31 -17.17 -13.92
C ASP A 183 7.62 -16.41 -14.16
N HIS A 184 8.69 -17.14 -14.43
CA HIS A 184 10.01 -16.58 -14.68
C HIS A 184 10.15 -15.75 -15.98
N ASN A 185 9.11 -15.68 -16.81
CA ASN A 185 9.02 -14.81 -17.99
C ASN A 185 8.21 -13.53 -17.68
N CYS A 186 7.74 -13.38 -16.46
CA CYS A 186 7.00 -12.17 -16.02
C CYS A 186 7.91 -11.15 -15.37
N SER A 187 7.39 -9.95 -15.21
CA SER A 187 8.09 -8.82 -14.61
C SER A 187 7.18 -8.10 -13.61
N LEU A 188 7.73 -7.66 -12.49
CA LEU A 188 7.12 -6.71 -11.58
C LEU A 188 7.73 -5.34 -11.82
N VAL A 189 6.93 -4.38 -12.29
CA VAL A 189 7.36 -2.99 -12.50
C VAL A 189 7.01 -2.17 -11.26
N HIS A 190 8.03 -1.58 -10.62
CA HIS A 190 7.89 -0.85 -9.36
C HIS A 190 7.49 0.62 -9.59
N GLY A 191 6.24 0.87 -10.00
CA GLY A 191 5.70 2.23 -10.13
C GLY A 191 5.45 2.88 -8.76
N ALA A 192 4.79 2.19 -7.84
CA ALA A 192 4.56 2.69 -6.49
C ALA A 192 5.80 2.55 -5.59
N PRO A 193 5.88 3.28 -4.45
CA PRO A 193 7.03 3.22 -3.55
C PRO A 193 7.32 1.80 -3.02
N MET A 194 8.58 1.37 -3.18
CA MET A 194 9.07 0.08 -2.70
C MET A 194 9.20 0.02 -1.17
N SER A 195 9.22 1.16 -0.49
CA SER A 195 9.16 1.22 0.97
C SER A 195 7.80 0.77 1.55
N HIS A 196 6.78 0.63 0.69
CA HIS A 196 5.41 0.28 1.08
C HIS A 196 4.79 -0.73 0.09
N GLY A 197 3.69 -0.36 -0.57
CA GLY A 197 2.88 -1.25 -1.38
C GLY A 197 3.68 -2.06 -2.40
N SER A 198 4.48 -1.42 -3.24
CA SER A 198 5.25 -2.14 -4.27
C SER A 198 6.30 -3.09 -3.70
N GLY A 199 6.93 -2.74 -2.57
CA GLY A 199 7.91 -3.60 -1.91
C GLY A 199 7.33 -4.89 -1.35
N LEU A 200 6.07 -4.86 -0.91
CA LEU A 200 5.35 -6.05 -0.43
C LEU A 200 5.08 -7.08 -1.55
N TYR A 201 5.14 -6.66 -2.82
CA TYR A 201 5.02 -7.59 -3.96
C TYR A 201 6.34 -8.23 -4.39
N ILE A 202 7.50 -7.80 -3.86
CA ILE A 202 8.80 -8.42 -4.14
C ILE A 202 8.78 -9.93 -3.80
N PRO A 203 8.38 -10.38 -2.60
CA PRO A 203 8.41 -11.79 -2.23
C PRO A 203 7.65 -12.73 -3.18
N PRO A 204 6.37 -12.51 -3.56
CA PRO A 204 5.66 -13.41 -4.46
C PRO A 204 6.29 -13.49 -5.86
N TYR A 205 6.78 -12.37 -6.40
CA TYR A 205 7.39 -12.36 -7.72
C TYR A 205 8.79 -13.00 -7.71
N VAL A 206 9.59 -12.76 -6.66
CA VAL A 206 10.90 -13.43 -6.47
C VAL A 206 10.71 -14.94 -6.36
N LEU A 207 9.75 -15.43 -5.60
CA LEU A 207 9.46 -16.89 -5.49
C LEU A 207 9.22 -17.54 -6.86
N ARG A 208 8.68 -16.80 -7.81
CA ARG A 208 8.36 -17.26 -9.16
C ARG A 208 9.49 -17.03 -10.18
N GLY A 209 10.58 -16.35 -9.76
CA GLY A 209 11.69 -15.99 -10.65
C GLY A 209 11.32 -14.88 -11.64
N ALA A 210 10.28 -14.08 -11.33
CA ALA A 210 9.87 -12.96 -12.14
C ALA A 210 10.74 -11.73 -11.88
N ARG A 211 11.10 -11.01 -12.95
CA ARG A 211 12.03 -9.87 -12.92
C ARG A 211 11.52 -8.76 -12.00
N GLN A 212 12.44 -8.08 -11.34
CA GLN A 212 12.20 -6.85 -10.60
C GLN A 212 12.66 -5.67 -11.46
N VAL A 213 11.74 -4.88 -11.97
CA VAL A 213 12.02 -3.75 -12.87
C VAL A 213 11.77 -2.44 -12.14
N ILE A 214 12.85 -1.69 -11.94
CA ILE A 214 12.81 -0.39 -11.27
C ILE A 214 12.91 0.70 -12.34
N PRO A 215 11.97 1.66 -12.41
CA PRO A 215 12.09 2.80 -13.33
C PRO A 215 13.38 3.57 -13.14
N ALA A 216 13.99 4.04 -14.22
CA ALA A 216 15.23 4.82 -14.16
C ALA A 216 15.01 6.19 -13.49
N SER A 217 13.80 6.74 -13.59
CA SER A 217 13.37 7.95 -12.86
C SER A 217 13.29 7.75 -11.34
N ALA A 218 13.36 6.50 -10.85
CA ALA A 218 13.14 6.14 -9.44
C ALA A 218 11.74 6.51 -8.90
N ALA A 219 10.80 6.90 -9.77
CA ALA A 219 9.47 7.39 -9.45
C ALA A 219 8.41 6.76 -10.38
N PHE A 220 7.16 7.19 -10.23
CA PHE A 220 6.10 6.84 -11.16
C PHE A 220 5.92 7.95 -12.19
N GLU A 221 6.44 7.71 -13.39
CA GLU A 221 6.15 8.51 -14.57
C GLU A 221 5.36 7.65 -15.56
N PRO A 222 4.10 8.06 -15.91
CA PRO A 222 3.20 7.23 -16.70
C PRO A 222 3.78 6.75 -18.02
N ASP A 223 4.45 7.61 -18.76
CA ASP A 223 5.03 7.25 -20.04
C ASP A 223 6.18 6.25 -19.90
N GLU A 224 7.12 6.50 -18.96
CA GLU A 224 8.20 5.54 -18.67
C GLU A 224 7.64 4.19 -18.21
N PHE A 225 6.58 4.20 -17.38
CA PHE A 225 5.94 2.96 -16.95
C PHE A 225 5.38 2.15 -18.13
N LEU A 226 4.71 2.81 -19.06
CA LEU A 226 4.16 2.16 -20.25
C LEU A 226 5.28 1.67 -21.18
N ASP A 227 6.35 2.45 -21.39
CA ASP A 227 7.53 2.05 -22.17
C ASP A 227 8.20 0.80 -21.57
N LEU A 228 8.37 0.76 -20.25
CA LEU A 228 8.87 -0.43 -19.55
C LEU A 228 7.95 -1.65 -19.75
N CYS A 229 6.65 -1.44 -19.76
CA CYS A 229 5.70 -2.52 -20.06
C CYS A 229 5.69 -2.95 -21.53
N GLU A 230 6.15 -2.12 -22.47
CA GLU A 230 6.40 -2.53 -23.85
C GLU A 230 7.67 -3.37 -23.98
N HIS A 231 8.73 -3.00 -23.22
CA HIS A 231 10.04 -3.66 -23.29
C HIS A 231 10.08 -4.99 -22.52
N HIS A 232 9.55 -5.02 -21.29
CA HIS A 232 9.64 -6.20 -20.41
C HIS A 232 8.44 -7.12 -20.59
N PRO A 233 8.64 -8.46 -20.58
CA PRO A 233 7.55 -9.41 -20.76
C PRO A 233 6.67 -9.54 -19.51
N GLY A 234 5.38 -9.75 -19.72
CA GLY A 234 4.42 -10.17 -18.71
C GLY A 234 4.35 -9.24 -17.49
N CYS A 235 4.30 -7.92 -17.74
CA CYS A 235 4.38 -6.89 -16.71
C CYS A 235 3.16 -6.89 -15.80
N SER A 236 3.43 -6.85 -14.51
CA SER A 236 2.45 -6.57 -13.45
C SER A 236 2.95 -5.44 -12.57
N ALA A 237 2.06 -4.68 -11.95
CA ALA A 237 2.40 -3.62 -11.03
C ALA A 237 1.34 -3.47 -9.93
N PHE A 238 1.77 -2.97 -8.76
CA PHE A 238 0.87 -2.37 -7.78
C PHE A 238 0.85 -0.86 -8.03
N LEU A 239 -0.35 -0.30 -8.18
CA LEU A 239 -0.57 1.13 -8.40
C LEU A 239 -1.66 1.66 -7.47
N ALA A 240 -1.44 2.85 -6.91
CA ALA A 240 -2.49 3.56 -6.22
C ALA A 240 -3.56 4.05 -7.23
N PRO A 241 -4.82 4.25 -6.82
CA PRO A 241 -5.88 4.76 -7.70
C PRO A 241 -5.50 6.01 -8.50
N THR A 242 -4.83 6.97 -7.87
CA THR A 242 -4.33 8.19 -8.53
C THR A 242 -3.29 7.92 -9.62
N MET A 243 -2.47 6.87 -9.46
CA MET A 243 -1.52 6.46 -10.50
C MET A 243 -2.25 5.84 -11.68
N VAL A 244 -3.30 5.03 -11.44
CA VAL A 244 -4.16 4.49 -12.49
C VAL A 244 -4.84 5.61 -13.27
N GLN A 245 -5.35 6.63 -12.60
CA GLN A 245 -5.94 7.81 -13.26
C GLN A 245 -4.91 8.54 -14.14
N ARG A 246 -3.67 8.73 -13.66
CA ARG A 246 -2.59 9.33 -14.45
C ARG A 246 -2.25 8.49 -15.69
N LEU A 247 -2.33 7.16 -15.63
CA LEU A 247 -2.17 6.30 -16.81
C LEU A 247 -3.28 6.54 -17.83
N VAL A 248 -4.54 6.64 -17.38
CA VAL A 248 -5.68 6.92 -18.28
C VAL A 248 -5.51 8.27 -18.99
N GLN A 249 -4.97 9.27 -18.30
CA GLN A 249 -4.74 10.62 -18.84
C GLN A 249 -3.65 10.68 -19.93
N THR A 250 -2.81 9.66 -20.07
CA THR A 250 -1.81 9.61 -21.17
C THR A 250 -2.45 9.38 -22.53
N GLU A 251 -3.70 8.90 -22.58
CA GLU A 251 -4.40 8.49 -23.81
C GLU A 251 -3.64 7.41 -24.63
N ARG A 252 -2.60 6.81 -24.05
CA ARG A 252 -1.87 5.70 -24.67
C ARG A 252 -2.65 4.40 -24.57
N SER A 253 -2.52 3.57 -25.59
CA SER A 253 -3.06 2.20 -25.56
C SER A 253 -2.29 1.31 -24.61
N ARG A 254 -2.95 0.27 -24.11
CA ARG A 254 -2.31 -0.75 -23.26
C ARG A 254 -1.16 -1.44 -24.01
N PRO A 255 0.06 -1.45 -23.46
CA PRO A 255 1.14 -2.31 -23.95
C PRO A 255 0.71 -3.79 -23.91
N GLU A 256 1.07 -4.56 -24.94
CA GLU A 256 0.70 -5.98 -25.04
C GLU A 256 1.21 -6.79 -23.82
N ASN A 257 2.39 -6.45 -23.33
CA ASN A 257 3.01 -7.10 -22.18
C ASN A 257 2.43 -6.68 -20.84
N LEU A 258 1.60 -5.63 -20.74
CA LEU A 258 0.97 -5.22 -19.49
C LEU A 258 -0.18 -6.17 -19.16
N ARG A 259 0.06 -7.04 -18.19
CA ARG A 259 -0.79 -8.17 -17.83
C ARG A 259 -1.71 -7.91 -16.65
N THR A 260 -1.20 -7.26 -15.61
CA THR A 260 -1.95 -7.07 -14.35
C THR A 260 -1.62 -5.74 -13.71
N ILE A 261 -2.65 -4.98 -13.37
CA ILE A 261 -2.57 -3.85 -12.44
C ILE A 261 -3.33 -4.23 -11.18
N VAL A 262 -2.60 -4.40 -10.08
CA VAL A 262 -3.20 -4.51 -8.75
C VAL A 262 -3.39 -3.11 -8.21
N TYR A 263 -4.62 -2.72 -7.93
CA TYR A 263 -4.91 -1.39 -7.40
C TYR A 263 -5.46 -1.44 -5.98
N GLY A 264 -5.12 -0.45 -5.17
CA GLY A 264 -5.57 -0.35 -3.78
C GLY A 264 -4.77 0.68 -2.98
N GLY A 265 -4.91 0.64 -1.67
CA GLY A 265 -4.28 1.61 -0.76
C GLY A 265 -4.99 2.96 -0.67
N GLY A 266 -6.04 3.18 -1.47
CA GLY A 266 -6.93 4.32 -1.47
C GLY A 266 -8.24 3.97 -2.16
N PRO A 267 -9.28 4.84 -2.06
CA PRO A 267 -10.54 4.61 -2.74
C PRO A 267 -10.37 4.68 -4.27
N MET A 268 -10.90 3.67 -4.96
CA MET A 268 -11.09 3.67 -6.40
C MET A 268 -12.59 3.84 -6.66
N TYR A 269 -12.95 4.93 -7.28
CA TYR A 269 -14.35 5.20 -7.61
C TYR A 269 -14.76 4.45 -8.87
N VAL A 270 -16.02 4.02 -8.93
CA VAL A 270 -16.54 3.16 -10.01
C VAL A 270 -16.37 3.78 -11.39
N ASP A 271 -16.67 5.09 -11.53
CA ASP A 271 -16.49 5.80 -12.80
C ASP A 271 -15.02 5.81 -13.26
N SER A 272 -14.09 6.08 -12.35
CA SER A 272 -12.65 6.06 -12.64
C SER A 272 -12.17 4.65 -13.03
N LEU A 273 -12.68 3.62 -12.37
CA LEU A 273 -12.36 2.23 -12.70
C LEU A 273 -12.88 1.84 -14.08
N LYS A 274 -14.12 2.21 -14.42
CA LYS A 274 -14.72 1.98 -15.74
C LYS A 274 -13.90 2.66 -16.86
N LYS A 275 -13.46 3.90 -16.65
CA LYS A 275 -12.57 4.60 -17.58
C LYS A 275 -11.25 3.85 -17.76
N ALA A 276 -10.64 3.38 -16.67
CA ALA A 276 -9.41 2.60 -16.72
C ALA A 276 -9.60 1.26 -17.43
N MET A 277 -10.71 0.55 -17.18
CA MET A 277 -11.03 -0.71 -17.86
C MET A 277 -11.29 -0.50 -19.34
N THR A 278 -11.89 0.62 -19.73
CA THR A 278 -12.08 0.98 -21.15
C THR A 278 -10.73 1.22 -21.84
N ALA A 279 -9.80 1.92 -21.19
CA ALA A 279 -8.48 2.23 -21.75
C ALA A 279 -7.54 1.00 -21.81
N PHE A 280 -7.52 0.20 -20.75
CA PHE A 280 -6.53 -0.87 -20.58
C PHE A 280 -7.12 -2.29 -20.61
N GLY A 281 -8.44 -2.44 -20.71
CA GLY A 281 -9.11 -3.75 -20.72
C GLY A 281 -9.15 -4.43 -19.34
N PRO A 282 -9.48 -5.74 -19.28
CA PRO A 282 -9.75 -6.46 -18.04
C PRO A 282 -8.47 -6.96 -17.37
N ILE A 283 -7.56 -6.05 -17.01
CA ILE A 283 -6.27 -6.38 -16.36
C ILE A 283 -6.22 -6.02 -14.88
N PHE A 284 -7.30 -5.48 -14.35
CA PHE A 284 -7.36 -4.95 -12.99
C PHE A 284 -7.64 -6.03 -11.96
N VAL A 285 -7.00 -5.89 -10.81
CA VAL A 285 -7.19 -6.69 -9.60
C VAL A 285 -7.29 -5.71 -8.44
N GLN A 286 -8.38 -5.76 -7.68
CA GLN A 286 -8.57 -4.89 -6.53
C GLN A 286 -8.02 -5.56 -5.28
N LEU A 287 -7.39 -4.79 -4.40
CA LEU A 287 -7.04 -5.22 -3.05
C LEU A 287 -7.54 -4.26 -1.99
N TYR A 288 -7.94 -4.82 -0.86
CA TYR A 288 -8.07 -4.13 0.40
C TYR A 288 -7.18 -4.78 1.45
N GLY A 289 -6.43 -3.93 2.16
CA GLY A 289 -5.53 -4.31 3.25
C GLY A 289 -4.96 -3.08 3.93
N GLN A 290 -4.24 -3.30 5.00
CA GLN A 290 -3.60 -2.27 5.82
C GLN A 290 -2.14 -2.67 6.06
N GLY A 291 -1.35 -1.83 6.74
CA GLY A 291 -0.01 -2.20 7.20
C GLY A 291 -0.03 -3.33 8.22
N GLU A 292 -1.10 -3.42 8.99
CA GLU A 292 -1.40 -4.40 10.03
C GLU A 292 -1.83 -5.78 9.48
N ALA A 293 -2.37 -5.80 8.25
CA ALA A 293 -2.64 -7.00 7.46
C ALA A 293 -2.26 -6.70 6.00
N PRO A 294 -0.95 -6.83 5.67
CA PRO A 294 -0.38 -6.23 4.48
C PRO A 294 -1.04 -6.75 3.21
N MET A 295 -1.78 -5.86 2.53
CA MET A 295 -2.41 -6.08 1.22
C MET A 295 -3.35 -7.29 1.13
N THR A 296 -3.81 -7.86 2.26
CA THR A 296 -4.40 -9.19 2.25
C THR A 296 -5.58 -9.32 3.23
N ILE A 297 -6.61 -8.49 3.09
CA ILE A 297 -7.89 -8.66 3.80
C ILE A 297 -8.91 -9.19 2.82
N THR A 298 -9.29 -8.39 1.81
CA THR A 298 -10.21 -8.80 0.73
C THR A 298 -9.65 -8.42 -0.64
N GLY A 299 -10.31 -8.84 -1.69
CA GLY A 299 -9.99 -8.40 -3.05
C GLY A 299 -10.93 -8.91 -4.12
N LEU A 300 -10.90 -8.25 -5.28
CA LEU A 300 -11.54 -8.69 -6.51
C LEU A 300 -10.47 -9.22 -7.48
N ARG A 301 -10.67 -10.42 -8.00
CA ARG A 301 -9.83 -10.98 -9.04
C ARG A 301 -10.12 -10.29 -10.39
N ARG A 302 -9.26 -10.49 -11.33
CA ARG A 302 -9.44 -9.99 -12.70
C ARG A 302 -10.79 -10.42 -13.31
N ALA A 303 -11.17 -11.69 -13.10
CA ALA A 303 -12.42 -12.22 -13.60
C ALA A 303 -13.66 -11.55 -12.97
N ASP A 304 -13.54 -11.10 -11.74
CA ASP A 304 -14.65 -10.47 -11.01
C ASP A 304 -14.94 -9.03 -11.51
N HIS A 305 -14.07 -8.45 -12.35
CA HIS A 305 -14.30 -7.16 -13.00
C HIS A 305 -15.02 -7.27 -14.35
N VAL A 306 -15.02 -8.48 -14.94
CA VAL A 306 -15.62 -8.70 -16.27
C VAL A 306 -17.14 -8.78 -16.11
N ASP A 307 -17.86 -7.97 -16.88
CA ASP A 307 -19.33 -7.88 -16.86
C ASP A 307 -19.93 -7.59 -15.46
N ALA A 308 -19.14 -7.00 -14.57
CA ALA A 308 -19.53 -6.69 -13.21
C ALA A 308 -20.48 -5.48 -13.16
N ASP A 309 -21.48 -5.55 -12.28
CA ASP A 309 -22.31 -4.40 -11.93
C ASP A 309 -21.53 -3.40 -11.03
N ASP A 310 -22.09 -2.19 -10.89
CA ASP A 310 -21.48 -1.12 -10.11
C ASP A 310 -21.30 -1.47 -8.62
N ALA A 311 -22.16 -2.31 -8.09
CA ALA A 311 -22.05 -2.77 -6.71
C ALA A 311 -20.80 -3.66 -6.50
N VAL A 312 -20.48 -4.52 -7.47
CA VAL A 312 -19.25 -5.32 -7.45
C VAL A 312 -18.02 -4.43 -7.68
N LEU A 313 -18.04 -3.55 -8.68
CA LEU A 313 -16.93 -2.64 -8.97
C LEU A 313 -16.64 -1.66 -7.83
N GLY A 314 -17.66 -1.23 -7.08
CA GLY A 314 -17.54 -0.36 -5.91
C GLY A 314 -17.17 -1.09 -4.62
N SER A 315 -17.21 -2.43 -4.62
CA SER A 315 -16.81 -3.25 -3.48
C SER A 315 -15.29 -3.40 -3.37
N VAL A 316 -14.84 -3.92 -2.25
CA VAL A 316 -13.44 -4.37 -2.06
C VAL A 316 -13.33 -5.89 -2.13
N GLY A 317 -14.32 -6.53 -2.74
CA GLY A 317 -14.33 -7.96 -2.99
C GLY A 317 -14.69 -8.81 -1.77
N TYR A 318 -14.13 -9.99 -1.74
CA TYR A 318 -14.35 -11.00 -0.70
C TYR A 318 -13.05 -11.41 -0.03
N ALA A 319 -13.18 -12.13 1.11
CA ALA A 319 -12.03 -12.55 1.91
C ALA A 319 -10.97 -13.27 1.09
N ARG A 320 -9.71 -12.93 1.35
CA ARG A 320 -8.56 -13.58 0.72
C ARG A 320 -8.31 -14.96 1.29
N SER A 321 -7.66 -15.82 0.49
CA SER A 321 -7.28 -17.17 0.93
C SER A 321 -6.45 -17.13 2.20
N GLY A 322 -6.90 -17.84 3.24
CA GLY A 322 -6.26 -17.89 4.55
C GLY A 322 -6.57 -16.73 5.47
N VAL A 323 -7.61 -15.93 5.16
CA VAL A 323 -8.08 -14.81 5.98
C VAL A 323 -9.57 -14.98 6.27
N ASP A 324 -9.93 -14.94 7.55
CA ASP A 324 -11.32 -14.78 7.96
C ASP A 324 -11.62 -13.28 8.03
N VAL A 325 -12.75 -12.86 7.48
CA VAL A 325 -13.21 -11.47 7.50
C VAL A 325 -14.65 -11.45 8.00
N ALA A 326 -14.94 -10.53 8.92
CA ALA A 326 -16.29 -10.30 9.42
C ALA A 326 -16.56 -8.79 9.53
N VAL A 327 -17.84 -8.44 9.64
CA VAL A 327 -18.29 -7.11 9.99
C VAL A 327 -18.95 -7.22 11.37
N TRP A 328 -18.48 -6.45 12.35
CA TRP A 328 -19.00 -6.45 13.71
C TRP A 328 -19.85 -5.21 13.96
N GLY A 329 -21.02 -5.43 14.57
CA GLY A 329 -21.89 -4.38 15.10
C GLY A 329 -21.34 -3.72 16.36
N ASP A 330 -22.11 -2.79 16.92
CA ASP A 330 -21.73 -2.04 18.14
C ASP A 330 -21.66 -2.95 19.39
N ASP A 331 -22.22 -4.14 19.34
CA ASP A 331 -22.19 -5.16 20.40
C ASP A 331 -21.01 -6.13 20.30
N ASP A 332 -20.07 -5.88 19.40
CA ASP A 332 -18.94 -6.72 19.06
C ASP A 332 -19.33 -8.14 18.56
N LEU A 333 -20.52 -8.27 17.98
CA LEU A 333 -21.02 -9.49 17.35
C LEU A 333 -21.10 -9.31 15.82
N PRO A 334 -21.08 -10.44 15.05
CA PRO A 334 -21.25 -10.35 13.60
C PRO A 334 -22.55 -9.67 13.20
N ALA A 335 -22.44 -8.60 12.42
CA ALA A 335 -23.58 -7.86 11.88
C ALA A 335 -24.32 -8.68 10.83
N PRO A 336 -25.67 -8.59 10.74
CA PRO A 336 -26.43 -9.15 9.63
C PRO A 336 -25.94 -8.64 8.26
N VAL A 337 -26.18 -9.42 7.20
CA VAL A 337 -25.89 -9.01 5.82
C VAL A 337 -26.61 -7.72 5.50
N GLY A 338 -25.89 -6.77 4.91
CA GLY A 338 -26.36 -5.43 4.57
C GLY A 338 -26.21 -4.40 5.69
N GLU A 339 -26.03 -4.80 6.94
CA GLU A 339 -25.80 -3.89 8.05
C GLU A 339 -24.33 -3.42 8.08
N ILE A 340 -24.15 -2.15 8.43
CA ILE A 340 -22.82 -1.53 8.50
C ILE A 340 -22.25 -1.74 9.91
N GLY A 341 -20.99 -2.20 9.96
CA GLY A 341 -20.25 -2.34 11.20
C GLY A 341 -18.76 -2.21 10.96
N GLU A 342 -17.94 -2.43 11.99
CA GLU A 342 -16.50 -2.43 11.87
C GLU A 342 -16.01 -3.70 11.18
N ILE A 343 -15.16 -3.54 10.18
CA ILE A 343 -14.50 -4.66 9.50
C ILE A 343 -13.41 -5.21 10.41
N VAL A 344 -13.47 -6.51 10.65
CA VAL A 344 -12.45 -7.24 11.41
C VAL A 344 -11.89 -8.39 10.58
N CYS A 345 -10.62 -8.72 10.79
CA CYS A 345 -10.03 -9.86 10.11
C CYS A 345 -9.06 -10.63 11.02
N ARG A 346 -8.85 -11.92 10.70
CA ARG A 346 -7.84 -12.76 11.34
C ARG A 346 -7.22 -13.73 10.34
N GLY A 347 -6.01 -14.16 10.64
CA GLY A 347 -5.24 -15.10 9.82
C GLY A 347 -3.74 -14.85 9.98
N ASP A 348 -2.95 -15.74 9.38
CA ASP A 348 -1.49 -15.65 9.45
C ASP A 348 -0.90 -14.38 8.79
N VAL A 349 -1.69 -13.60 8.05
CA VAL A 349 -1.30 -12.32 7.47
C VAL A 349 -1.29 -11.17 8.47
N VAL A 350 -2.02 -11.31 9.60
CA VAL A 350 -2.19 -10.25 10.59
C VAL A 350 -0.92 -10.09 11.41
N MET A 351 -0.50 -8.84 11.60
CA MET A 351 0.66 -8.45 12.43
C MET A 351 0.62 -9.07 13.83
N THR A 352 1.77 -9.17 14.47
CA THR A 352 1.84 -9.63 15.87
C THR A 352 1.59 -8.52 16.90
N GLY A 353 1.48 -7.28 16.47
CA GLY A 353 1.22 -6.09 17.27
C GLY A 353 1.98 -4.88 16.78
N TYR A 354 1.89 -3.78 17.53
CA TYR A 354 2.69 -2.58 17.28
C TYR A 354 3.97 -2.57 18.12
N TRP A 355 5.07 -2.23 17.47
CA TRP A 355 6.38 -2.10 18.11
C TRP A 355 6.32 -1.06 19.23
N ASN A 356 6.87 -1.42 20.40
CA ASN A 356 6.90 -0.57 21.61
C ASN A 356 5.54 0.04 22.02
N ASN A 357 4.39 -0.51 21.56
CA ASN A 357 3.08 0.06 21.84
C ASN A 357 2.04 -1.02 22.21
N ALA A 358 2.17 -1.54 23.42
CA ALA A 358 1.29 -2.57 23.95
C ALA A 358 -0.17 -2.10 24.07
N ASP A 359 -0.40 -0.81 24.39
CA ASP A 359 -1.75 -0.27 24.52
C ASP A 359 -2.48 -0.20 23.17
N ALA A 360 -1.80 0.28 22.13
CA ALA A 360 -2.35 0.25 20.79
C ALA A 360 -2.57 -1.20 20.30
N THR A 361 -1.66 -2.11 20.62
CA THR A 361 -1.79 -3.52 20.27
C THR A 361 -3.04 -4.12 20.90
N ARG A 362 -3.27 -3.94 22.22
CA ARG A 362 -4.47 -4.46 22.88
C ARG A 362 -5.79 -3.89 22.36
N LYS A 363 -5.77 -2.63 21.92
CA LYS A 363 -6.97 -1.99 21.32
C LYS A 363 -7.27 -2.49 19.92
N THR A 364 -6.22 -2.85 19.18
CA THR A 364 -6.34 -3.23 17.76
C THR A 364 -6.46 -4.74 17.56
N LEU A 365 -5.78 -5.54 18.41
CA LEU A 365 -5.85 -7.01 18.38
C LEU A 365 -6.66 -7.50 19.57
N GLN A 366 -7.86 -8.03 19.31
CA GLN A 366 -8.79 -8.51 20.32
C GLN A 366 -9.25 -9.93 19.96
N ASP A 367 -9.08 -10.87 20.87
CA ASP A 367 -9.50 -12.27 20.71
C ASP A 367 -9.05 -12.92 19.39
N GLY A 368 -7.85 -12.57 18.93
CA GLY A 368 -7.26 -13.05 17.69
C GLY A 368 -7.75 -12.33 16.42
N TRP A 369 -8.61 -11.33 16.55
CA TRP A 369 -9.06 -10.48 15.45
C TRP A 369 -8.33 -9.13 15.42
N LEU A 370 -8.01 -8.68 14.22
CA LEU A 370 -7.57 -7.32 13.93
C LEU A 370 -8.81 -6.43 13.74
N ARG A 371 -8.98 -5.43 14.57
CA ARG A 371 -9.94 -4.33 14.36
C ARG A 371 -9.33 -3.32 13.41
N THR A 372 -9.91 -3.22 12.22
CA THR A 372 -9.32 -2.39 11.15
C THR A 372 -9.56 -0.91 11.33
N GLY A 373 -10.60 -0.54 12.09
CA GLY A 373 -11.10 0.83 12.18
C GLY A 373 -11.78 1.32 10.90
N ASP A 374 -11.98 0.45 9.93
CA ASP A 374 -12.74 0.73 8.70
C ASP A 374 -14.16 0.17 8.85
N MET A 375 -15.15 0.93 8.40
CA MET A 375 -16.56 0.55 8.42
C MET A 375 -16.99 0.00 7.06
N GLY A 376 -17.83 -1.03 7.06
CA GLY A 376 -18.32 -1.64 5.83
C GLY A 376 -19.48 -2.57 6.05
N SER A 377 -19.98 -3.18 4.98
CA SER A 377 -21.05 -4.18 5.01
C SER A 377 -20.86 -5.21 3.92
N PHE A 378 -21.24 -6.47 4.20
CA PHE A 378 -21.34 -7.50 3.17
C PHE A 378 -22.69 -7.45 2.46
N ASP A 379 -22.70 -7.69 1.16
CA ASP A 379 -23.93 -7.97 0.41
C ASP A 379 -24.30 -9.47 0.48
N GLU A 380 -25.46 -9.83 -0.07
CA GLU A 380 -25.95 -11.22 -0.12
C GLU A 380 -25.03 -12.16 -0.95
N ARG A 381 -24.20 -11.62 -1.82
CA ARG A 381 -23.22 -12.35 -2.64
C ARG A 381 -21.87 -12.52 -1.94
N GLY A 382 -21.71 -11.92 -0.74
CA GLY A 382 -20.47 -11.96 0.05
C GLY A 382 -19.43 -10.93 -0.35
N TYR A 383 -19.78 -9.91 -1.15
CA TYR A 383 -18.88 -8.79 -1.45
C TYR A 383 -18.90 -7.78 -0.32
N LEU A 384 -17.71 -7.37 0.12
CA LEU A 384 -17.53 -6.34 1.14
C LEU A 384 -17.47 -4.96 0.48
N THR A 385 -18.32 -4.05 0.93
CA THR A 385 -18.24 -2.64 0.54
C THR A 385 -17.70 -1.80 1.68
N LEU A 386 -16.59 -1.10 1.45
CA LEU A 386 -16.06 -0.10 2.38
C LEU A 386 -16.96 1.14 2.36
N ARG A 387 -17.30 1.63 3.55
CA ARG A 387 -18.08 2.88 3.70
C ARG A 387 -17.18 4.06 4.02
N ASP A 388 -16.48 4.00 5.15
CA ASP A 388 -15.45 4.99 5.54
C ASP A 388 -14.65 4.48 6.75
N ARG A 389 -13.74 5.29 7.28
CA ARG A 389 -13.16 5.04 8.60
C ARG A 389 -14.12 5.47 9.69
N SER A 390 -14.19 4.72 10.78
CA SER A 390 -15.06 5.03 11.93
C SER A 390 -14.89 6.46 12.44
N LYS A 391 -13.66 6.97 12.45
CA LYS A 391 -13.31 8.34 12.85
C LYS A 391 -13.66 9.44 11.84
N ASP A 392 -13.95 9.07 10.60
CA ASP A 392 -14.26 10.00 9.50
C ASP A 392 -15.76 10.05 9.20
N VAL A 393 -16.55 9.15 9.81
CA VAL A 393 -18.02 9.19 9.75
C VAL A 393 -18.52 10.49 10.37
N VAL A 394 -19.39 11.19 9.66
CA VAL A 394 -20.02 12.45 10.12
C VAL A 394 -21.31 12.10 10.85
N ILE A 395 -21.44 12.53 12.09
CA ILE A 395 -22.65 12.28 12.90
C ILE A 395 -23.50 13.55 12.91
N SER A 396 -24.49 13.61 12.02
CA SER A 396 -25.36 14.77 11.85
C SER A 396 -26.79 14.45 12.29
N GLY A 397 -27.28 15.15 13.27
CA GLY A 397 -28.64 14.94 13.80
C GLY A 397 -28.92 13.51 14.25
N GLY A 398 -27.91 12.82 14.79
CA GLY A 398 -27.99 11.41 15.22
C GLY A 398 -27.91 10.39 14.06
N SER A 399 -27.69 10.84 12.82
CA SER A 399 -27.54 9.96 11.66
C SER A 399 -26.06 9.88 11.24
N ASN A 400 -25.59 8.66 10.96
CA ASN A 400 -24.27 8.45 10.40
C ASN A 400 -24.28 8.77 8.90
N ILE A 401 -23.38 9.65 8.48
CA ILE A 401 -23.14 9.99 7.08
C ILE A 401 -21.72 9.55 6.75
N TYR A 402 -21.59 8.76 5.70
CA TYR A 402 -20.31 8.26 5.25
C TYR A 402 -19.78 9.15 4.12
N PRO A 403 -18.68 9.89 4.34
CA PRO A 403 -18.14 10.83 3.37
C PRO A 403 -17.91 10.23 1.98
N ARG A 404 -17.47 8.99 1.92
CA ARG A 404 -17.23 8.29 0.64
C ARG A 404 -18.48 8.18 -0.22
N GLU A 405 -19.65 7.93 0.37
CA GLU A 405 -20.92 7.86 -0.36
C GLU A 405 -21.25 9.20 -1.06
N VAL A 406 -20.95 10.30 -0.38
CA VAL A 406 -21.16 11.64 -0.94
C VAL A 406 -20.10 11.97 -1.99
N GLU A 407 -18.84 11.62 -1.74
CA GLU A 407 -17.72 11.78 -2.67
C GLU A 407 -17.98 11.05 -4.00
N GLU A 408 -18.46 9.80 -3.94
CA GLU A 408 -18.76 8.99 -5.14
C GLU A 408 -19.78 9.69 -6.04
N ILE A 409 -20.86 10.21 -5.46
CA ILE A 409 -21.91 10.88 -6.24
C ILE A 409 -21.43 12.23 -6.78
N LEU A 410 -20.68 13.00 -5.99
CA LEU A 410 -20.11 14.25 -6.47
C LEU A 410 -19.21 14.04 -7.70
N LEU A 411 -18.43 12.95 -7.71
CA LEU A 411 -17.51 12.60 -8.81
C LEU A 411 -18.20 12.09 -10.09
N GLU A 412 -19.50 11.73 -10.01
CA GLU A 412 -20.32 11.46 -11.20
C GLU A 412 -20.67 12.74 -11.98
N HIS A 413 -20.58 13.91 -11.34
CA HIS A 413 -20.91 15.16 -11.99
C HIS A 413 -19.76 15.61 -12.92
N PRO A 414 -20.02 15.92 -14.21
CA PRO A 414 -18.97 16.22 -15.19
C PRO A 414 -18.13 17.46 -14.88
N GLY A 415 -18.60 18.34 -14.01
CA GLY A 415 -17.89 19.53 -13.56
C GLY A 415 -17.12 19.33 -12.27
N VAL A 416 -16.91 18.08 -11.79
CA VAL A 416 -16.13 17.74 -10.59
C VAL A 416 -14.95 16.85 -11.00
N ASP A 417 -13.75 17.34 -10.79
CA ASP A 417 -12.50 16.60 -11.04
C ASP A 417 -12.09 15.78 -9.81
N GLU A 418 -12.20 16.40 -8.60
CA GLU A 418 -11.93 15.74 -7.31
C GLU A 418 -12.93 16.23 -6.26
N ALA A 419 -13.26 15.35 -5.31
CA ALA A 419 -14.10 15.67 -4.16
C ALA A 419 -13.51 15.09 -2.88
N GLY A 420 -13.56 15.88 -1.79
CA GLY A 420 -13.19 15.43 -0.46
C GLY A 420 -14.24 15.91 0.56
N VAL A 421 -14.83 14.98 1.29
CA VAL A 421 -15.94 15.26 2.20
C VAL A 421 -15.51 15.04 3.65
N VAL A 422 -15.86 16.01 4.52
CA VAL A 422 -15.56 15.94 5.96
C VAL A 422 -16.73 16.46 6.78
N GLY A 423 -16.78 16.07 8.06
CA GLY A 423 -17.63 16.69 9.06
C GLY A 423 -16.96 17.91 9.69
N THR A 424 -17.75 18.91 10.03
CA THR A 424 -17.35 20.04 10.88
C THR A 424 -18.37 20.23 12.00
N PRO A 425 -17.95 20.61 13.23
CA PRO A 425 -18.87 20.85 14.34
C PRO A 425 -19.95 21.87 13.98
N ASP A 426 -21.18 21.62 14.47
CA ASP A 426 -22.37 22.45 14.29
C ASP A 426 -23.20 22.42 15.56
N GLU A 427 -23.69 23.60 16.00
CA GLU A 427 -24.42 23.73 17.27
C GLU A 427 -25.80 23.05 17.24
N GLU A 428 -26.46 22.97 16.09
CA GLU A 428 -27.80 22.38 15.94
C GLU A 428 -27.75 20.88 15.66
N TRP A 429 -26.80 20.46 14.80
CA TRP A 429 -26.75 19.10 14.25
C TRP A 429 -25.64 18.21 14.84
N GLY A 430 -24.79 18.76 15.73
CA GLY A 430 -23.58 18.12 16.22
C GLY A 430 -22.45 18.23 15.20
N GLU A 431 -22.66 17.69 14.01
CA GLU A 431 -21.78 17.90 12.85
C GLU A 431 -22.60 18.18 11.60
N VAL A 432 -22.01 18.89 10.65
CA VAL A 432 -22.54 19.07 9.28
C VAL A 432 -21.51 18.66 8.23
N VAL A 433 -22.01 18.20 7.10
CA VAL A 433 -21.18 17.78 5.96
C VAL A 433 -20.69 19.00 5.20
N VAL A 434 -19.37 19.03 4.95
CA VAL A 434 -18.70 20.00 4.07
C VAL A 434 -17.99 19.24 2.94
N ALA A 435 -18.21 19.67 1.70
CA ALA A 435 -17.54 19.12 0.54
C ALA A 435 -16.49 20.11 0.02
N PHE A 436 -15.25 19.63 -0.14
CA PHE A 436 -14.18 20.31 -0.87
C PHE A 436 -14.20 19.85 -2.32
N ILE A 437 -14.25 20.76 -3.25
CA ILE A 437 -14.43 20.50 -4.68
C ILE A 437 -13.22 21.05 -5.46
N VAL A 438 -12.66 20.21 -6.31
CA VAL A 438 -11.80 20.61 -7.43
C VAL A 438 -12.66 20.47 -8.67
N GLY A 439 -12.91 21.58 -9.38
CA GLY A 439 -13.79 21.56 -10.56
C GLY A 439 -14.51 22.88 -10.77
N SER A 440 -15.45 22.88 -11.70
CA SER A 440 -16.18 24.07 -12.16
C SER A 440 -17.68 24.06 -11.87
N ALA A 441 -18.24 22.94 -11.37
CA ALA A 441 -19.66 22.82 -11.07
C ALA A 441 -20.09 23.79 -9.94
N SER A 442 -21.19 24.48 -10.09
CA SER A 442 -21.70 25.39 -9.06
C SER A 442 -22.34 24.63 -7.88
N PRO A 443 -22.43 25.23 -6.68
CA PRO A 443 -23.14 24.63 -5.56
C PRO A 443 -24.58 24.21 -5.85
N ALA A 444 -25.28 24.97 -6.67
CA ALA A 444 -26.67 24.66 -7.05
C ALA A 444 -26.80 23.43 -7.95
N GLU A 445 -25.84 23.25 -8.88
CA GLU A 445 -25.76 22.06 -9.73
C GLU A 445 -25.42 20.83 -8.89
N LEU A 446 -24.45 20.94 -7.98
CA LEU A 446 -24.05 19.85 -7.09
C LEU A 446 -25.19 19.47 -6.12
N ASP A 447 -25.90 20.44 -5.58
CA ASP A 447 -27.09 20.20 -4.75
C ASP A 447 -28.18 19.44 -5.50
N ALA A 448 -28.51 19.88 -6.72
CA ALA A 448 -29.49 19.21 -7.55
C ALA A 448 -29.09 17.77 -7.88
N HIS A 449 -27.80 17.57 -8.26
CA HIS A 449 -27.25 16.27 -8.58
C HIS A 449 -27.30 15.29 -7.40
N LEU A 450 -26.93 15.76 -6.20
CA LEU A 450 -26.98 14.95 -4.98
C LEU A 450 -28.40 14.61 -4.56
N LEU A 451 -29.33 15.60 -4.58
CA LEU A 451 -30.72 15.40 -4.12
C LEU A 451 -31.51 14.41 -4.96
N GLU A 452 -31.11 14.16 -6.20
CA GLU A 452 -31.69 13.12 -7.05
C GLU A 452 -31.23 11.71 -6.67
N ARG A 453 -30.11 11.57 -5.91
CA ARG A 453 -29.39 10.30 -5.73
C ARG A 453 -29.26 9.85 -4.29
N ILE A 454 -29.22 10.80 -3.33
CA ILE A 454 -29.05 10.49 -1.90
C ILE A 454 -30.07 11.23 -1.04
N ALA A 455 -30.24 10.73 0.19
CA ALA A 455 -31.11 11.35 1.17
C ALA A 455 -30.66 12.77 1.50
N ARG A 456 -31.62 13.70 1.61
CA ARG A 456 -31.39 15.13 1.81
C ARG A 456 -30.48 15.48 2.98
N PHE A 457 -30.50 14.69 4.05
CA PHE A 457 -29.68 14.95 5.25
C PHE A 457 -28.18 14.66 5.02
N LYS A 458 -27.84 13.86 4.00
CA LYS A 458 -26.44 13.53 3.63
C LYS A 458 -25.80 14.62 2.78
N ARG A 459 -26.58 15.50 2.19
CA ARG A 459 -26.10 16.58 1.33
C ARG A 459 -25.19 17.54 2.10
N PRO A 460 -24.05 17.98 1.51
CA PRO A 460 -23.20 19.01 2.10
C PRO A 460 -23.99 20.30 2.39
N LYS A 461 -23.74 20.87 3.55
CA LYS A 461 -24.28 22.20 3.92
C LYS A 461 -23.43 23.32 3.34
N ARG A 462 -22.17 22.99 2.97
CA ARG A 462 -21.19 23.95 2.45
C ARG A 462 -20.30 23.26 1.42
N TYR A 463 -19.97 24.01 0.34
CA TYR A 463 -19.02 23.62 -0.69
C TYR A 463 -17.84 24.59 -0.67
N GLU A 464 -16.62 24.06 -0.52
CA GLU A 464 -15.36 24.79 -0.56
C GLU A 464 -14.62 24.43 -1.85
N TYR A 465 -14.26 25.44 -2.65
CA TYR A 465 -13.53 25.25 -3.88
C TYR A 465 -12.04 25.44 -3.64
N ILE A 466 -11.25 24.48 -4.09
CA ILE A 466 -9.80 24.48 -3.94
C ILE A 466 -9.14 24.01 -5.25
N ASP A 467 -7.91 24.45 -5.49
CA ASP A 467 -7.17 24.08 -6.70
C ASP A 467 -6.77 22.59 -6.69
N GLU A 468 -6.45 22.04 -5.51
CA GLU A 468 -6.10 20.64 -5.32
C GLU A 468 -6.45 20.15 -3.90
N LEU A 469 -6.82 18.88 -3.76
CA LEU A 469 -7.02 18.24 -2.46
C LEU A 469 -5.66 17.97 -1.79
N PRO A 470 -5.52 18.18 -0.46
CA PRO A 470 -4.33 17.75 0.27
C PRO A 470 -4.24 16.22 0.26
N LYS A 471 -3.13 15.70 -0.23
CA LYS A 471 -2.89 14.26 -0.35
C LYS A 471 -1.59 13.87 0.33
N ASN A 472 -1.56 12.67 0.89
CA ASN A 472 -0.31 12.08 1.33
C ASN A 472 0.53 11.63 0.13
N SER A 473 1.74 11.13 0.40
CA SER A 473 2.68 10.63 -0.59
C SER A 473 2.16 9.47 -1.48
N TYR A 474 1.01 8.90 -1.14
CA TYR A 474 0.34 7.82 -1.88
C TYR A 474 -0.89 8.29 -2.65
N GLY A 475 -1.15 9.60 -2.67
CA GLY A 475 -2.32 10.18 -3.31
C GLY A 475 -3.62 10.03 -2.52
N LYS A 476 -3.56 9.59 -1.24
CA LYS A 476 -4.73 9.53 -0.37
C LYS A 476 -5.04 10.90 0.21
N VAL A 477 -6.30 11.34 0.08
CA VAL A 477 -6.78 12.61 0.64
C VAL A 477 -6.59 12.64 2.17
N LEU A 478 -6.04 13.72 2.66
CA LEU A 478 -5.79 13.98 4.08
C LEU A 478 -6.98 14.74 4.68
N LYS A 479 -8.03 13.98 5.10
CA LYS A 479 -9.26 14.57 5.69
C LYS A 479 -8.97 15.43 6.93
N ARG A 480 -7.90 15.14 7.67
CA ARG A 480 -7.45 16.00 8.78
C ARG A 480 -7.10 17.41 8.29
N ASP A 481 -6.33 17.52 7.23
CA ASP A 481 -5.86 18.80 6.70
C ASP A 481 -7.05 19.61 6.11
N LEU A 482 -8.07 18.92 5.57
CA LEU A 482 -9.32 19.55 5.16
C LEU A 482 -10.09 20.12 6.37
N ARG A 483 -10.18 19.37 7.50
CA ARG A 483 -10.81 19.87 8.73
C ARG A 483 -10.05 21.06 9.33
N GLU A 484 -8.72 21.03 9.31
CA GLU A 484 -7.89 22.14 9.78
C GLU A 484 -8.12 23.44 8.99
N ARG A 485 -8.37 23.35 7.68
CA ARG A 485 -8.74 24.52 6.83
C ARG A 485 -10.10 25.13 7.22
N LEU A 486 -11.04 24.34 7.74
CA LEU A 486 -12.36 24.82 8.19
C LEU A 486 -12.29 25.53 9.55
N SER A 487 -11.20 25.33 10.30
CA SER A 487 -11.00 25.90 11.64
C SER A 487 -10.22 27.23 11.61
N GLN A 488 -9.75 27.64 10.44
CA GLN A 488 -9.07 28.92 10.21
C GLN A 488 -10.03 29.98 9.73
#